data_84536543f3d26c1b08295d82e7c7fbb0
#
_entry.id   84536543f3d26c1b08295d82e7c7fbb0
#
_cell.length_a   1.000
_cell.length_b   1.000
_cell.length_c   1.000
_cell.angle_alpha   90.00
_cell.angle_beta   90.00
_cell.angle_gamma   90.00
#
_symmetry.space_group_name_H-M   'P 1'
#
loop_
_entity.id
_entity.type
_entity.pdbx_description
1 polymer ?
#
loop_
_entity_poly.entity_id
_entity_poly.type
_entity_poly.pdbx_seq_one_letter_code
_entity_poly.pdbx_strand_id
1 'polypeptide(L)'
;MPTPPHSSPPYSSWMRYFSPTANHRRLGLVCLGVGVQQGLLPVVGPRSLDHHVAVVVTRGRGWFSHGGRPPQPVAAPVLLWLVPGVEHHYGPDPDTGWDECFVDFAGRSVEAYADLGYVTPDRPVVPLSGTEGVRHVVDGIVRAARRGGPLLEVEAAAAVHGLLVALRYARSGVSRNGDAVMDALARDALLPISVAEHAARLGIPLPELRGAVRRSTGEGVKEYLLGIRLSRAKELLARTDLPVAGVARRVGYEDPAYFSRLFSRRVGMAPVRFRRQQSTLPRPQGR
;
A
#
# COMPACT_ATOMS: atom_id res chain seq x y z
N MET A 1 -35.99 -7.58 -45.00
CA MET A 1 -35.93 -8.21 -43.68
C MET A 1 -35.43 -7.16 -42.69
N PRO A 2 -36.14 -6.79 -41.65
CA PRO A 2 -35.65 -5.86 -40.66
C PRO A 2 -34.53 -6.55 -39.86
N THR A 3 -33.40 -5.85 -39.69
CA THR A 3 -32.29 -6.25 -38.83
C THR A 3 -32.83 -6.40 -37.39
N PRO A 4 -32.53 -7.48 -36.64
CA PRO A 4 -33.00 -7.60 -35.27
C PRO A 4 -32.41 -6.46 -34.44
N PRO A 5 -33.13 -5.93 -33.45
CA PRO A 5 -32.62 -4.88 -32.57
C PRO A 5 -31.39 -5.43 -31.86
N HIS A 6 -30.27 -4.73 -31.97
CA HIS A 6 -29.09 -5.00 -31.16
C HIS A 6 -29.48 -4.78 -29.70
N SER A 7 -29.82 -5.86 -29.01
CA SER A 7 -29.95 -5.80 -27.54
C SER A 7 -28.63 -5.34 -26.97
N SER A 8 -28.63 -4.25 -26.17
CA SER A 8 -27.47 -3.80 -25.43
C SER A 8 -26.91 -5.00 -24.66
N PRO A 9 -25.58 -5.16 -24.60
CA PRO A 9 -24.98 -6.24 -23.83
C PRO A 9 -25.45 -6.19 -22.37
N PRO A 10 -25.68 -7.34 -21.71
CA PRO A 10 -26.19 -7.43 -20.35
C PRO A 10 -25.15 -6.92 -19.29
N TYR A 11 -24.17 -6.19 -19.76
CA TYR A 11 -23.10 -5.60 -18.91
C TYR A 11 -22.68 -4.21 -19.41
N SER A 12 -22.12 -3.41 -18.51
CA SER A 12 -21.42 -2.16 -18.85
C SER A 12 -19.91 -2.32 -18.62
N SER A 13 -19.12 -1.73 -19.51
CA SER A 13 -17.66 -1.79 -19.43
C SER A 13 -17.07 -0.47 -19.89
N TRP A 14 -16.15 0.06 -19.09
CA TRP A 14 -15.28 1.13 -19.47
C TRP A 14 -13.85 0.76 -19.11
N MET A 15 -12.91 0.88 -20.04
CA MET A 15 -11.51 0.60 -19.80
C MET A 15 -10.62 1.49 -20.65
N ARG A 16 -9.39 1.72 -20.17
CA ARG A 16 -8.34 2.40 -20.91
C ARG A 16 -6.99 1.76 -20.62
N TYR A 17 -6.23 1.53 -21.67
CA TYR A 17 -4.83 1.10 -21.58
C TYR A 17 -3.90 2.28 -21.81
N PHE A 18 -2.72 2.22 -21.17
CA PHE A 18 -1.68 3.24 -21.19
C PHE A 18 -0.43 2.72 -21.90
N SER A 19 0.37 3.64 -22.41
CA SER A 19 1.61 3.31 -23.12
C SER A 19 2.80 4.07 -22.50
N PRO A 20 3.20 3.72 -21.25
CA PRO A 20 4.28 4.45 -20.58
C PRO A 20 5.61 4.28 -21.31
N THR A 21 6.30 5.40 -21.52
CA THR A 21 7.63 5.45 -22.14
C THR A 21 8.70 4.83 -21.24
N ALA A 22 9.91 4.62 -21.75
CA ALA A 22 11.04 4.16 -20.97
C ALA A 22 11.34 5.08 -19.76
N ASN A 23 11.17 6.40 -19.90
CA ASN A 23 11.34 7.35 -18.80
C ASN A 23 10.26 7.19 -17.71
N HIS A 24 8.99 6.97 -18.09
CA HIS A 24 7.93 6.68 -17.13
C HIS A 24 8.23 5.40 -16.34
N ARG A 25 8.74 4.35 -16.99
CA ARG A 25 9.11 3.08 -16.32
C ARG A 25 10.23 3.25 -15.28
N ARG A 26 11.06 4.31 -15.39
CA ARG A 26 12.08 4.65 -14.37
C ARG A 26 11.50 5.17 -13.07
N LEU A 27 10.20 5.55 -13.01
CA LEU A 27 9.50 5.91 -11.78
C LEU A 27 9.33 4.74 -10.79
N GLY A 28 9.62 3.51 -11.24
CA GLY A 28 9.56 2.31 -10.39
C GLY A 28 8.26 1.54 -10.48
N LEU A 29 7.12 2.20 -10.65
CA LEU A 29 5.83 1.63 -11.04
C LEU A 29 5.25 2.42 -12.20
N VAL A 30 4.50 1.75 -13.06
CA VAL A 30 3.67 2.33 -14.12
C VAL A 30 2.29 1.67 -14.11
N CYS A 31 1.27 2.44 -14.47
CA CYS A 31 -0.05 1.91 -14.81
C CYS A 31 -0.05 1.52 -16.28
N LEU A 32 -0.58 0.34 -16.60
CA LEU A 32 -0.70 -0.18 -17.97
C LEU A 32 -2.15 -0.20 -18.44
N GLY A 33 -3.10 -0.23 -17.50
CA GLY A 33 -4.51 -0.23 -17.79
C GLY A 33 -5.36 0.02 -16.56
N VAL A 34 -6.59 0.44 -16.78
CA VAL A 34 -7.62 0.59 -15.76
C VAL A 34 -8.97 0.32 -16.38
N GLY A 35 -9.85 -0.38 -15.65
CA GLY A 35 -11.22 -0.59 -16.09
C GLY A 35 -12.20 -0.72 -14.93
N VAL A 36 -13.46 -0.45 -15.26
CA VAL A 36 -14.63 -0.65 -14.41
C VAL A 36 -15.69 -1.36 -15.25
N GLN A 37 -16.17 -2.49 -14.75
CA GLN A 37 -17.09 -3.36 -15.47
C GLN A 37 -18.20 -3.83 -14.52
N GLN A 38 -19.39 -4.04 -15.06
CA GLN A 38 -20.57 -4.39 -14.25
C GLN A 38 -21.51 -5.33 -15.01
N GLY A 39 -22.11 -6.25 -14.28
CA GLY A 39 -23.18 -7.13 -14.80
C GLY A 39 -22.68 -8.51 -15.21
N LEU A 40 -23.30 -9.07 -16.24
CA LEU A 40 -22.98 -10.40 -16.78
C LEU A 40 -21.76 -10.32 -17.70
N LEU A 41 -20.58 -10.12 -17.11
CA LEU A 41 -19.34 -9.97 -17.86
C LEU A 41 -18.96 -11.29 -18.57
N PRO A 42 -18.26 -11.21 -19.71
CA PRO A 42 -17.71 -12.40 -20.34
C PRO A 42 -16.65 -13.06 -19.47
N VAL A 43 -16.52 -14.37 -19.61
CA VAL A 43 -15.45 -15.14 -18.98
C VAL A 43 -14.10 -14.71 -19.55
N VAL A 44 -13.12 -14.54 -18.67
CA VAL A 44 -11.76 -14.11 -19.00
C VAL A 44 -10.80 -15.30 -18.96
N GLY A 45 -10.04 -15.50 -20.03
CA GLY A 45 -9.03 -16.56 -20.15
C GLY A 45 -9.58 -17.88 -20.68
N PRO A 46 -8.79 -18.99 -20.61
CA PRO A 46 -7.46 -19.04 -19.96
C PRO A 46 -6.41 -18.19 -20.71
N ARG A 47 -5.61 -17.44 -19.96
CA ARG A 47 -4.52 -16.62 -20.51
C ARG A 47 -3.45 -16.34 -19.46
N SER A 48 -2.25 -15.94 -19.88
CA SER A 48 -1.22 -15.34 -19.03
C SER A 48 -0.91 -13.92 -19.51
N LEU A 49 -0.42 -13.09 -18.60
CA LEU A 49 0.01 -11.73 -18.87
C LEU A 49 1.49 -11.57 -18.50
N ASP A 50 2.15 -10.54 -19.01
CA ASP A 50 3.53 -10.19 -18.70
C ASP A 50 3.67 -9.15 -17.57
N HIS A 51 2.56 -8.78 -16.97
CA HIS A 51 2.43 -7.76 -15.92
C HIS A 51 1.45 -8.20 -14.83
N HIS A 52 1.38 -7.42 -13.75
CA HIS A 52 0.46 -7.66 -12.64
C HIS A 52 -0.89 -6.98 -12.91
N VAL A 53 -1.97 -7.64 -12.45
CA VAL A 53 -3.28 -7.01 -12.38
C VAL A 53 -3.87 -7.20 -10.99
N ALA A 54 -4.43 -6.13 -10.45
CA ALA A 54 -5.32 -6.19 -9.30
C ALA A 54 -6.76 -6.13 -9.81
N VAL A 55 -7.48 -7.26 -9.79
CA VAL A 55 -8.92 -7.31 -10.08
C VAL A 55 -9.67 -7.30 -8.76
N VAL A 56 -10.51 -6.30 -8.54
CA VAL A 56 -11.33 -6.18 -7.33
C VAL A 56 -12.79 -6.39 -7.69
N VAL A 57 -13.34 -7.53 -7.28
CA VAL A 57 -14.76 -7.80 -7.39
C VAL A 57 -15.47 -7.09 -6.24
N THR A 58 -16.32 -6.13 -6.58
CA THR A 58 -16.97 -5.23 -5.61
C THR A 58 -18.39 -5.66 -5.26
N ARG A 59 -19.05 -6.41 -6.13
CA ARG A 59 -20.38 -7.02 -5.95
C ARG A 59 -20.48 -8.32 -6.70
N GLY A 60 -21.36 -9.22 -6.24
CA GLY A 60 -21.62 -10.48 -6.90
C GLY A 60 -20.67 -11.61 -6.50
N ARG A 61 -20.70 -12.67 -7.27
CA ARG A 61 -19.91 -13.89 -7.05
C ARG A 61 -19.54 -14.52 -8.40
N GLY A 62 -18.64 -15.48 -8.34
CA GLY A 62 -18.18 -16.20 -9.53
C GLY A 62 -17.12 -17.21 -9.15
N TRP A 63 -16.16 -17.41 -10.03
CA TRP A 63 -15.09 -18.37 -9.83
C TRP A 63 -13.76 -17.84 -10.39
N PHE A 64 -12.68 -18.40 -9.87
CA PHE A 64 -11.31 -18.08 -10.29
C PHE A 64 -10.44 -19.33 -10.31
N SER A 65 -9.67 -19.50 -11.38
CA SER A 65 -8.64 -20.52 -11.57
C SER A 65 -7.28 -19.84 -11.84
N HIS A 66 -6.21 -20.40 -11.33
CA HIS A 66 -4.89 -19.80 -11.37
C HIS A 66 -3.82 -20.89 -11.33
N GLY A 67 -2.81 -20.78 -12.22
CA GLY A 67 -1.67 -21.70 -12.27
C GLY A 67 -2.06 -23.16 -12.49
N GLY A 68 -3.07 -23.42 -13.34
CA GLY A 68 -3.56 -24.76 -13.63
C GLY A 68 -4.35 -25.44 -12.50
N ARG A 69 -4.65 -24.71 -11.42
CA ARG A 69 -5.47 -25.23 -10.30
C ARG A 69 -6.95 -25.26 -10.68
N PRO A 70 -7.75 -26.18 -10.12
CA PRO A 70 -9.20 -26.19 -10.33
C PRO A 70 -9.84 -24.84 -9.97
N PRO A 71 -10.93 -24.45 -10.67
CA PRO A 71 -11.68 -23.25 -10.32
C PRO A 71 -12.18 -23.31 -8.88
N GLN A 72 -11.98 -22.21 -8.15
CA GLN A 72 -12.51 -22.03 -6.79
C GLN A 72 -13.57 -20.93 -6.79
N PRO A 73 -14.64 -21.06 -5.98
CA PRO A 73 -15.64 -20.03 -5.87
C PRO A 73 -15.07 -18.79 -5.21
N VAL A 74 -15.49 -17.63 -5.69
CA VAL A 74 -15.13 -16.32 -5.13
C VAL A 74 -16.38 -15.46 -4.98
N ALA A 75 -16.42 -14.65 -3.92
CA ALA A 75 -17.54 -13.75 -3.65
C ALA A 75 -17.01 -12.39 -3.20
N ALA A 76 -17.66 -11.32 -3.65
CA ALA A 76 -17.31 -9.95 -3.27
C ALA A 76 -17.56 -9.70 -1.76
N PRO A 77 -16.77 -8.79 -1.14
CA PRO A 77 -15.65 -8.09 -1.74
C PRO A 77 -14.36 -8.91 -1.72
N VAL A 78 -13.72 -9.07 -2.87
CA VAL A 78 -12.51 -9.89 -3.02
C VAL A 78 -11.53 -9.28 -4.01
N LEU A 79 -10.24 -9.43 -3.74
CA LEU A 79 -9.14 -9.10 -4.64
C LEU A 79 -8.62 -10.38 -5.28
N LEU A 80 -8.46 -10.37 -6.59
CA LEU A 80 -7.77 -11.41 -7.36
C LEU A 80 -6.46 -10.82 -7.89
N TRP A 81 -5.34 -11.45 -7.51
CA TRP A 81 -4.03 -11.10 -8.04
C TRP A 81 -3.76 -11.92 -9.31
N LEU A 82 -3.59 -11.24 -10.45
CA LEU A 82 -3.05 -11.86 -11.66
C LEU A 82 -1.55 -11.56 -11.69
N VAL A 83 -0.76 -12.62 -11.74
CA VAL A 83 0.69 -12.57 -11.61
C VAL A 83 1.34 -12.81 -12.96
N PRO A 84 2.42 -12.10 -13.34
CA PRO A 84 3.10 -12.29 -14.60
C PRO A 84 3.49 -13.75 -14.87
N GLY A 85 3.24 -14.23 -16.08
CA GLY A 85 3.57 -15.59 -16.53
C GLY A 85 2.70 -16.70 -15.95
N VAL A 86 1.77 -16.39 -15.05
CA VAL A 86 0.87 -17.38 -14.45
C VAL A 86 -0.47 -17.37 -15.18
N GLU A 87 -0.87 -18.54 -15.68
CA GLU A 87 -2.18 -18.70 -16.33
C GLU A 87 -3.29 -18.42 -15.34
N HIS A 88 -4.30 -17.67 -15.79
CA HIS A 88 -5.51 -17.37 -15.04
C HIS A 88 -6.75 -17.48 -15.91
N HIS A 89 -7.85 -17.84 -15.26
CA HIS A 89 -9.16 -18.01 -15.87
C HIS A 89 -10.24 -17.70 -14.83
N TYR A 90 -11.17 -16.81 -15.12
CA TYR A 90 -12.19 -16.39 -14.17
C TYR A 90 -13.45 -15.84 -14.86
N GLY A 91 -14.53 -15.83 -14.13
CA GLY A 91 -15.76 -15.24 -14.61
C GLY A 91 -16.82 -15.11 -13.52
N PRO A 92 -17.84 -14.27 -13.77
CA PRO A 92 -18.98 -14.16 -12.90
C PRO A 92 -19.82 -15.43 -12.88
N ASP A 93 -20.64 -15.56 -11.87
CA ASP A 93 -21.77 -16.47 -11.84
C ASP A 93 -22.74 -16.07 -12.97
N PRO A 94 -23.17 -17.01 -13.82
CA PRO A 94 -23.96 -16.72 -15.04
C PRO A 94 -25.34 -16.13 -14.72
N ASP A 95 -25.90 -16.38 -13.53
CA ASP A 95 -27.24 -15.93 -13.16
C ASP A 95 -27.19 -14.54 -12.49
N THR A 96 -26.13 -14.23 -11.75
CA THR A 96 -26.06 -13.02 -10.93
C THR A 96 -25.11 -11.97 -11.45
N GLY A 97 -24.12 -12.37 -12.24
CA GLY A 97 -23.03 -11.50 -12.67
C GLY A 97 -22.14 -11.03 -11.50
N TRP A 98 -21.27 -10.09 -11.79
CA TRP A 98 -20.53 -9.34 -10.77
C TRP A 98 -20.14 -7.93 -11.26
N ASP A 99 -19.77 -7.08 -10.31
CA ASP A 99 -19.14 -5.79 -10.61
C ASP A 99 -17.68 -5.83 -10.21
N GLU A 100 -16.80 -5.38 -11.10
CA GLU A 100 -15.37 -5.35 -10.84
C GLU A 100 -14.71 -4.03 -11.27
N CYS A 101 -13.59 -3.74 -10.68
CA CYS A 101 -12.62 -2.81 -11.24
C CYS A 101 -11.24 -3.47 -11.27
N PHE A 102 -10.42 -3.09 -12.24
CA PHE A 102 -9.08 -3.61 -12.35
C PHE A 102 -8.06 -2.51 -12.67
N VAL A 103 -6.83 -2.77 -12.25
CA VAL A 103 -5.67 -1.93 -12.60
C VAL A 103 -4.53 -2.86 -13.00
N ASP A 104 -4.05 -2.67 -14.23
CA ASP A 104 -2.85 -3.32 -14.77
C ASP A 104 -1.64 -2.48 -14.41
N PHE A 105 -0.59 -3.08 -13.90
CA PHE A 105 0.61 -2.36 -13.52
C PHE A 105 1.87 -3.22 -13.63
N ALA A 106 3.00 -2.56 -13.79
CA ALA A 106 4.32 -3.18 -13.82
C ALA A 106 5.38 -2.26 -13.21
N GLY A 107 6.54 -2.81 -12.94
CA GLY A 107 7.70 -2.05 -12.54
C GLY A 107 8.55 -2.74 -11.48
N ARG A 108 9.80 -2.29 -11.36
CA ARG A 108 10.81 -2.87 -10.45
C ARG A 108 10.45 -2.77 -8.96
N SER A 109 9.56 -1.85 -8.60
CA SER A 109 9.14 -1.67 -7.19
C SER A 109 8.14 -2.73 -6.73
N VAL A 110 7.56 -3.54 -7.65
CA VAL A 110 6.57 -4.57 -7.27
C VAL A 110 7.18 -5.60 -6.32
N GLU A 111 8.44 -6.00 -6.53
CA GLU A 111 9.17 -6.92 -5.66
C GLU A 111 9.25 -6.41 -4.23
N ALA A 112 9.65 -5.14 -4.04
CA ALA A 112 9.68 -4.52 -2.71
C ALA A 112 8.28 -4.47 -2.05
N TYR A 113 7.22 -4.24 -2.83
CA TYR A 113 5.85 -4.33 -2.33
C TYR A 113 5.44 -5.76 -1.97
N ALA A 114 5.94 -6.77 -2.68
CA ALA A 114 5.73 -8.17 -2.33
C ALA A 114 6.45 -8.54 -1.03
N ASP A 115 7.71 -8.15 -0.86
CA ASP A 115 8.51 -8.35 0.36
C ASP A 115 7.84 -7.72 1.59
N LEU A 116 7.25 -6.55 1.43
CA LEU A 116 6.47 -5.86 2.46
C LEU A 116 5.04 -6.43 2.62
N GLY A 117 4.67 -7.45 1.84
CA GLY A 117 3.37 -8.11 1.92
C GLY A 117 2.20 -7.28 1.36
N TYR A 118 2.44 -6.26 0.54
CA TYR A 118 1.38 -5.52 -0.15
C TYR A 118 0.83 -6.29 -1.36
N VAL A 119 1.70 -6.97 -2.09
CA VAL A 119 1.33 -7.92 -3.15
C VAL A 119 1.58 -9.33 -2.63
N THR A 120 0.66 -10.26 -2.85
CA THR A 120 0.75 -11.63 -2.33
C THR A 120 0.58 -12.65 -3.45
N PRO A 121 1.64 -12.91 -4.25
CA PRO A 121 1.57 -13.84 -5.37
C PRO A 121 1.12 -15.25 -4.98
N ASP A 122 1.58 -15.73 -3.81
CA ASP A 122 1.26 -17.07 -3.29
C ASP A 122 -0.20 -17.21 -2.80
N ARG A 123 -0.89 -16.10 -2.60
CA ARG A 123 -2.30 -16.04 -2.20
C ARG A 123 -3.06 -15.13 -3.15
N PRO A 124 -3.38 -15.61 -4.37
CA PRO A 124 -3.97 -14.78 -5.40
C PRO A 124 -5.41 -14.35 -5.11
N VAL A 125 -6.14 -15.07 -4.26
CA VAL A 125 -7.48 -14.70 -3.80
C VAL A 125 -7.41 -14.14 -2.39
N VAL A 126 -7.77 -12.88 -2.24
CA VAL A 126 -7.67 -12.16 -0.96
C VAL A 126 -9.02 -11.55 -0.59
N PRO A 127 -9.71 -12.06 0.43
CA PRO A 127 -10.93 -11.43 0.94
C PRO A 127 -10.66 -10.00 1.42
N LEU A 128 -11.59 -9.10 1.14
CA LEU A 128 -11.53 -7.71 1.55
C LEU A 128 -12.60 -7.39 2.60
N SER A 129 -12.33 -6.44 3.48
CA SER A 129 -13.30 -5.91 4.44
C SER A 129 -14.21 -4.82 3.86
N GLY A 130 -13.82 -4.28 2.72
CA GLY A 130 -14.55 -3.25 1.98
C GLY A 130 -13.75 -2.78 0.76
N THR A 131 -14.38 -1.99 -0.09
CA THR A 131 -13.77 -1.56 -1.38
C THR A 131 -13.73 -0.04 -1.55
N GLU A 132 -14.21 0.74 -0.58
CA GLU A 132 -14.37 2.19 -0.74
C GLU A 132 -13.03 2.90 -1.04
N GLY A 133 -11.99 2.64 -0.25
CA GLY A 133 -10.66 3.22 -0.47
C GLY A 133 -10.05 2.82 -1.82
N VAL A 134 -10.25 1.58 -2.23
CA VAL A 134 -9.78 1.09 -3.54
C VAL A 134 -10.54 1.77 -4.68
N ARG A 135 -11.86 1.84 -4.59
CA ARG A 135 -12.70 2.54 -5.58
C ARG A 135 -12.31 4.00 -5.70
N HIS A 136 -12.08 4.70 -4.60
CA HIS A 136 -11.64 6.10 -4.63
C HIS A 136 -10.38 6.29 -5.47
N VAL A 137 -9.38 5.42 -5.33
CA VAL A 137 -8.14 5.46 -6.13
C VAL A 137 -8.41 5.14 -7.60
N VAL A 138 -9.16 4.06 -7.88
CA VAL A 138 -9.51 3.66 -9.23
C VAL A 138 -10.28 4.78 -9.94
N ASP A 139 -11.27 5.38 -9.30
CA ASP A 139 -12.02 6.52 -9.84
C ASP A 139 -11.11 7.72 -10.14
N GLY A 140 -10.05 7.91 -9.33
CA GLY A 140 -9.01 8.90 -9.61
C GLY A 140 -8.29 8.63 -10.92
N ILE A 141 -7.86 7.39 -11.16
CA ILE A 141 -7.22 6.98 -12.42
C ILE A 141 -8.19 7.15 -13.60
N VAL A 142 -9.45 6.72 -13.44
CA VAL A 142 -10.50 6.86 -14.46
C VAL A 142 -10.72 8.32 -14.82
N ARG A 143 -10.83 9.20 -13.84
CA ARG A 143 -10.98 10.66 -14.08
C ARG A 143 -9.76 11.23 -14.81
N ALA A 144 -8.53 10.89 -14.41
CA ALA A 144 -7.30 11.30 -15.08
C ALA A 144 -7.27 10.79 -16.54
N ALA A 145 -7.62 9.52 -16.74
CA ALA A 145 -7.67 8.88 -18.05
C ALA A 145 -8.71 9.54 -18.99
N ARG A 146 -9.86 9.95 -18.47
CA ARG A 146 -10.88 10.69 -19.24
C ARG A 146 -10.45 12.11 -19.57
N ARG A 147 -9.77 12.79 -18.65
CA ARG A 147 -9.21 14.13 -18.88
C ARG A 147 -8.10 14.10 -19.92
N GLY A 148 -7.24 13.07 -19.90
CA GLY A 148 -6.04 12.99 -20.73
C GLY A 148 -4.98 14.03 -20.35
N GLY A 149 -4.08 14.32 -21.27
CA GLY A 149 -3.04 15.35 -21.10
C GLY A 149 -1.66 14.80 -20.80
N PRO A 150 -0.64 15.67 -20.75
CA PRO A 150 0.77 15.26 -20.67
C PRO A 150 1.19 14.65 -19.33
N LEU A 151 0.41 14.85 -18.28
CA LEU A 151 0.69 14.33 -16.94
C LEU A 151 0.04 12.96 -16.66
N LEU A 152 -0.80 12.46 -17.59
CA LEU A 152 -1.61 11.27 -17.38
C LEU A 152 -0.80 10.05 -16.91
N GLU A 153 0.31 9.76 -17.58
CA GLU A 153 1.15 8.58 -17.27
C GLU A 153 1.78 8.69 -15.88
N VAL A 154 2.16 9.88 -15.46
CA VAL A 154 2.73 10.13 -14.13
C VAL A 154 1.67 10.09 -13.05
N GLU A 155 0.50 10.70 -13.29
CA GLU A 155 -0.65 10.64 -12.36
C GLU A 155 -1.12 9.19 -12.15
N ALA A 156 -1.23 8.42 -13.23
CA ALA A 156 -1.62 7.01 -13.17
C ALA A 156 -0.56 6.17 -12.45
N ALA A 157 0.73 6.39 -12.70
CA ALA A 157 1.83 5.73 -11.99
C ALA A 157 1.80 6.02 -10.48
N ALA A 158 1.61 7.28 -10.09
CA ALA A 158 1.47 7.67 -8.68
C ALA A 158 0.26 7.01 -8.01
N ALA A 159 -0.85 6.88 -8.73
CA ALA A 159 -2.06 6.25 -8.22
C ALA A 159 -1.89 4.74 -7.98
N VAL A 160 -1.01 4.03 -8.71
CA VAL A 160 -0.70 2.61 -8.44
C VAL A 160 -0.10 2.43 -7.04
N HIS A 161 0.79 3.32 -6.59
CA HIS A 161 1.29 3.28 -5.20
C HIS A 161 0.14 3.43 -4.19
N GLY A 162 -0.76 4.38 -4.43
CA GLY A 162 -1.97 4.58 -3.60
C GLY A 162 -2.90 3.37 -3.61
N LEU A 163 -3.05 2.70 -4.76
CA LEU A 163 -3.85 1.48 -4.90
C LEU A 163 -3.31 0.35 -4.01
N LEU A 164 -1.99 0.08 -4.05
CA LEU A 164 -1.38 -0.97 -3.24
C LEU A 164 -1.58 -0.72 -1.75
N VAL A 165 -1.48 0.55 -1.32
CA VAL A 165 -1.78 0.96 0.07
C VAL A 165 -3.27 0.75 0.39
N ALA A 166 -4.19 1.19 -0.47
CA ALA A 166 -5.63 1.01 -0.27
C ALA A 166 -6.02 -0.48 -0.19
N LEU A 167 -5.45 -1.31 -1.06
CA LEU A 167 -5.64 -2.77 -1.03
C LEU A 167 -5.10 -3.40 0.27
N ARG A 168 -3.98 -2.90 0.78
CA ARG A 168 -3.43 -3.36 2.06
C ARG A 168 -4.39 -3.07 3.21
N TYR A 169 -4.96 -1.88 3.28
CA TYR A 169 -5.97 -1.53 4.28
C TYR A 169 -7.28 -2.30 4.13
N ALA A 170 -7.68 -2.61 2.90
CA ALA A 170 -8.93 -3.31 2.62
C ALA A 170 -8.91 -4.81 2.94
N ARG A 171 -7.74 -5.43 3.18
CA ARG A 171 -7.66 -6.88 3.42
C ARG A 171 -8.36 -7.27 4.71
N SER A 172 -9.34 -8.19 4.59
CA SER A 172 -9.94 -8.88 5.73
C SER A 172 -8.88 -9.74 6.41
N GLY A 173 -8.64 -9.54 7.70
CA GLY A 173 -7.67 -10.32 8.48
C GLY A 173 -6.21 -9.90 8.33
N VAL A 174 -5.86 -8.84 7.57
CA VAL A 174 -4.71 -8.03 7.94
C VAL A 174 -5.10 -7.42 9.27
N SER A 175 -4.64 -8.11 10.23
CA SER A 175 -5.00 -8.02 11.61
C SER A 175 -5.20 -6.56 11.98
N ARG A 176 -6.43 -6.16 12.31
CA ARG A 176 -6.64 -5.01 13.20
C ARG A 176 -5.66 -5.12 14.38
N ASN A 177 -5.27 -6.35 14.77
CA ASN A 177 -4.22 -6.61 15.74
C ASN A 177 -2.82 -6.25 15.23
N GLY A 178 -2.43 -6.52 13.97
CA GLY A 178 -1.12 -6.13 13.44
C GLY A 178 -0.98 -4.62 13.28
N ASP A 179 -1.99 -3.96 12.74
CA ASP A 179 -2.03 -2.49 12.64
C ASP A 179 -2.20 -1.88 14.05
N ALA A 180 -3.04 -2.46 14.91
CA ALA A 180 -3.17 -2.05 16.31
C ALA A 180 -1.87 -2.23 17.11
N VAL A 181 -1.09 -3.30 16.85
CA VAL A 181 0.25 -3.50 17.44
C VAL A 181 1.22 -2.44 16.95
N MET A 182 1.23 -2.13 15.65
CA MET A 182 2.09 -1.09 15.08
C MET A 182 1.72 0.30 15.59
N ASP A 183 0.43 0.62 15.66
CA ASP A 183 -0.07 1.89 16.19
C ASP A 183 0.25 2.03 17.68
N ALA A 184 0.06 0.97 18.46
CA ALA A 184 0.38 0.97 19.89
C ALA A 184 1.90 1.08 20.11
N LEU A 185 2.71 0.35 19.35
CA LEU A 185 4.16 0.45 19.39
C LEU A 185 4.65 1.85 18.99
N ALA A 186 4.02 2.48 18.00
CA ALA A 186 4.35 3.84 17.58
C ALA A 186 3.99 4.88 18.66
N ARG A 187 2.84 4.73 19.33
CA ARG A 187 2.47 5.60 20.48
C ARG A 187 3.46 5.49 21.63
N ASP A 188 3.93 4.28 21.93
CA ASP A 188 4.86 4.00 23.03
C ASP A 188 6.35 4.14 22.63
N ALA A 189 6.64 4.46 21.38
CA ALA A 189 8.00 4.45 20.82
C ALA A 189 9.00 5.34 21.59
N LEU A 190 8.51 6.41 22.21
CA LEU A 190 9.34 7.39 22.95
C LEU A 190 9.62 6.97 24.39
N LEU A 191 9.01 5.90 24.89
CA LEU A 191 9.28 5.40 26.23
C LEU A 191 10.71 4.84 26.32
N PRO A 192 11.47 5.12 27.39
CA PRO A 192 12.85 4.66 27.56
C PRO A 192 12.88 3.19 28.04
N ILE A 193 12.20 2.30 27.31
CA ILE A 193 12.06 0.89 27.65
C ILE A 193 12.63 -0.01 26.54
N SER A 194 12.95 -1.25 26.89
CA SER A 194 13.45 -2.28 25.99
C SER A 194 12.38 -2.82 25.04
N VAL A 195 12.81 -3.50 23.96
CA VAL A 195 11.89 -4.16 23.04
C VAL A 195 11.06 -5.26 23.73
N ALA A 196 11.62 -5.93 24.73
CA ALA A 196 10.90 -6.92 25.52
C ALA A 196 9.80 -6.29 26.37
N GLU A 197 10.09 -5.13 26.97
CA GLU A 197 9.09 -4.39 27.74
C GLU A 197 8.00 -3.81 26.85
N HIS A 198 8.30 -3.37 25.62
CA HIS A 198 7.26 -3.02 24.64
C HIS A 198 6.35 -4.21 24.34
N ALA A 199 6.90 -5.41 24.12
CA ALA A 199 6.10 -6.61 23.89
C ALA A 199 5.20 -6.94 25.08
N ALA A 200 5.74 -6.88 26.32
CA ALA A 200 4.99 -7.10 27.54
C ALA A 200 3.83 -6.09 27.72
N ARG A 201 4.07 -4.79 27.45
CA ARG A 201 3.03 -3.75 27.51
C ARG A 201 1.91 -3.97 26.48
N LEU A 202 2.25 -4.51 25.31
CA LEU A 202 1.29 -4.85 24.26
C LEU A 202 0.56 -6.18 24.52
N GLY A 203 0.95 -6.92 25.56
CA GLY A 203 0.36 -8.21 25.89
C GLY A 203 0.63 -9.30 24.85
N ILE A 204 1.72 -9.20 24.10
CA ILE A 204 2.07 -10.18 23.04
C ILE A 204 3.48 -10.75 23.23
N PRO A 205 3.74 -11.98 22.78
CA PRO A 205 5.07 -12.57 22.79
C PRO A 205 6.07 -11.75 21.95
N LEU A 206 7.31 -11.62 22.42
CA LEU A 206 8.38 -10.91 21.71
C LEU A 206 8.62 -11.40 20.27
N PRO A 207 8.56 -12.72 19.95
CA PRO A 207 8.63 -13.18 18.57
C PRO A 207 7.49 -12.66 17.69
N GLU A 208 6.29 -12.54 18.25
CA GLU A 208 5.13 -12.00 17.54
C GLU A 208 5.29 -10.52 17.22
N LEU A 209 5.76 -9.71 18.19
CA LEU A 209 6.11 -8.29 17.96
C LEU A 209 7.15 -8.15 16.84
N ARG A 210 8.23 -8.94 16.89
CA ARG A 210 9.26 -8.96 15.84
C ARG A 210 8.70 -9.30 14.47
N GLY A 211 7.84 -10.32 14.42
CA GLY A 211 7.17 -10.73 13.20
C GLY A 211 6.22 -9.67 12.65
N ALA A 212 5.43 -9.01 13.50
CA ALA A 212 4.52 -7.94 13.11
C ALA A 212 5.29 -6.75 12.50
N VAL A 213 6.32 -6.26 13.18
CA VAL A 213 7.14 -5.14 12.69
C VAL A 213 7.82 -5.50 11.37
N ARG A 214 8.44 -6.69 11.29
CA ARG A 214 9.13 -7.10 10.06
C ARG A 214 8.19 -7.24 8.87
N ARG A 215 6.99 -7.78 9.06
CA ARG A 215 5.97 -7.85 7.99
C ARG A 215 5.47 -6.49 7.55
N SER A 216 5.41 -5.50 8.46
CA SER A 216 4.87 -4.18 8.13
C SER A 216 5.91 -3.22 7.57
N THR A 217 7.19 -3.36 7.96
CA THR A 217 8.25 -2.39 7.65
C THR A 217 9.46 -2.97 6.92
N GLY A 218 9.59 -4.28 6.88
CA GLY A 218 10.81 -4.96 6.42
C GLY A 218 11.96 -4.91 7.42
N GLU A 219 11.84 -4.17 8.52
CA GLU A 219 12.91 -3.88 9.48
C GLU A 219 12.74 -4.59 10.82
N GLY A 220 13.76 -4.53 11.67
CA GLY A 220 13.68 -4.98 13.06
C GLY A 220 13.05 -3.92 13.96
N VAL A 221 12.45 -4.36 15.10
CA VAL A 221 11.78 -3.46 16.06
C VAL A 221 12.67 -2.31 16.53
N LYS A 222 13.96 -2.55 16.78
CA LYS A 222 14.91 -1.50 17.21
C LYS A 222 15.09 -0.40 16.16
N GLU A 223 15.19 -0.78 14.89
CA GLU A 223 15.34 0.18 13.77
C GLU A 223 14.04 0.98 13.57
N TYR A 224 12.90 0.33 13.64
CA TYR A 224 11.59 0.99 13.57
C TYR A 224 11.42 2.04 14.69
N LEU A 225 11.66 1.65 15.96
CA LEU A 225 11.60 2.59 17.09
C LEU A 225 12.61 3.72 16.97
N LEU A 226 13.84 3.42 16.51
CA LEU A 226 14.87 4.42 16.26
C LEU A 226 14.41 5.44 15.21
N GLY A 227 13.80 4.99 14.12
CA GLY A 227 13.24 5.86 13.09
C GLY A 227 12.26 6.88 13.66
N ILE A 228 11.30 6.40 14.47
CA ILE A 228 10.29 7.26 15.13
C ILE A 228 10.97 8.27 16.08
N ARG A 229 11.89 7.81 16.94
CA ARG A 229 12.62 8.65 17.90
C ARG A 229 13.44 9.74 17.21
N LEU A 230 14.14 9.38 16.12
CA LEU A 230 14.92 10.36 15.35
C LEU A 230 14.02 11.37 14.62
N SER A 231 12.89 10.95 14.06
CA SER A 231 11.93 11.86 13.45
C SER A 231 11.40 12.86 14.47
N ARG A 232 11.00 12.37 15.65
CA ARG A 232 10.54 13.25 16.74
C ARG A 232 11.64 14.18 17.27
N ALA A 233 12.88 13.68 17.36
CA ALA A 233 14.03 14.52 17.76
C ALA A 233 14.28 15.66 16.77
N LYS A 234 14.21 15.38 15.45
CA LYS A 234 14.34 16.41 14.41
C LYS A 234 13.24 17.48 14.54
N GLU A 235 11.99 17.07 14.77
CA GLU A 235 10.89 18.01 14.99
C GLU A 235 11.13 18.91 16.21
N LEU A 236 11.52 18.32 17.35
CA LEU A 236 11.80 19.08 18.58
C LEU A 236 12.98 20.04 18.39
N LEU A 237 14.06 19.60 17.73
CA LEU A 237 15.21 20.44 17.44
C LEU A 237 14.87 21.61 16.52
N ALA A 238 13.98 21.38 15.53
CA ALA A 238 13.58 22.43 14.59
C ALA A 238 12.57 23.43 15.17
N ARG A 239 11.68 22.97 16.07
CA ARG A 239 10.51 23.75 16.51
C ARG A 239 10.61 24.30 17.92
N THR A 240 11.62 23.91 18.71
CA THR A 240 11.76 24.31 20.12
C THR A 240 13.20 24.70 20.47
N ASP A 241 13.34 25.49 21.53
CA ASP A 241 14.64 25.88 22.09
C ASP A 241 15.12 24.92 23.22
N LEU A 242 14.48 23.75 23.34
CA LEU A 242 14.85 22.75 24.35
C LEU A 242 16.33 22.39 24.22
N PRO A 243 17.10 22.35 25.34
CA PRO A 243 18.46 21.84 25.33
C PRO A 243 18.51 20.43 24.69
N VAL A 244 19.61 20.09 24.01
CA VAL A 244 19.79 18.77 23.40
C VAL A 244 19.55 17.64 24.41
N ALA A 245 19.97 17.81 25.66
CA ALA A 245 19.69 16.88 26.74
C ALA A 245 18.18 16.74 27.04
N GLY A 246 17.42 17.82 26.91
CA GLY A 246 15.98 17.82 27.05
C GLY A 246 15.29 17.09 25.88
N VAL A 247 15.79 17.28 24.66
CA VAL A 247 15.33 16.54 23.48
C VAL A 247 15.61 15.05 23.64
N ALA A 248 16.83 14.66 24.03
CA ALA A 248 17.21 13.27 24.27
C ALA A 248 16.22 12.55 25.20
N ARG A 249 15.95 13.14 26.39
CA ARG A 249 14.98 12.57 27.34
C ARG A 249 13.57 12.43 26.77
N ARG A 250 13.10 13.43 26.02
CA ARG A 250 11.75 13.39 25.42
C ARG A 250 11.58 12.34 24.32
N VAL A 251 12.68 11.88 23.75
CA VAL A 251 12.64 10.82 22.74
C VAL A 251 13.16 9.47 23.25
N GLY A 252 13.18 9.30 24.58
CA GLY A 252 13.44 8.02 25.23
C GLY A 252 14.92 7.65 25.38
N TYR A 253 15.82 8.67 25.50
CA TYR A 253 17.24 8.45 25.80
C TYR A 253 17.63 9.16 27.10
N GLU A 254 18.07 8.39 28.09
CA GLU A 254 18.53 8.92 29.38
C GLU A 254 19.91 9.56 29.27
N ASP A 255 20.81 9.01 28.42
CA ASP A 255 22.14 9.56 28.15
C ASP A 255 22.15 10.51 26.94
N PRO A 256 22.28 11.84 27.14
CA PRO A 256 22.36 12.80 26.05
C PRO A 256 23.60 12.66 25.17
N ALA A 257 24.70 12.14 25.70
CA ALA A 257 25.93 11.95 24.95
C ALA A 257 25.78 10.77 23.99
N TYR A 258 25.18 9.67 24.46
CA TYR A 258 24.81 8.54 23.61
C TYR A 258 23.84 8.97 22.51
N PHE A 259 22.77 9.68 22.87
CA PHE A 259 21.82 10.23 21.92
C PHE A 259 22.52 11.08 20.84
N SER A 260 23.40 12.00 21.23
CA SER A 260 24.10 12.89 20.29
C SER A 260 24.97 12.11 19.31
N ARG A 261 25.69 11.07 19.75
CA ARG A 261 26.47 10.19 18.88
C ARG A 261 25.58 9.40 17.94
N LEU A 262 24.48 8.83 18.44
CA LEU A 262 23.53 8.07 17.65
C LEU A 262 22.84 8.95 16.59
N PHE A 263 22.38 10.12 16.97
CA PHE A 263 21.77 11.11 16.05
C PHE A 263 22.77 11.50 14.96
N SER A 264 24.03 11.85 15.33
CA SER A 264 25.07 12.23 14.36
C SER A 264 25.38 11.13 13.36
N ARG A 265 25.44 9.88 13.84
CA ARG A 265 25.67 8.71 12.96
C ARG A 265 24.54 8.49 11.96
N ARG A 266 23.30 8.66 12.40
CA ARG A 266 22.11 8.36 11.59
C ARG A 266 21.63 9.53 10.72
N VAL A 267 21.86 10.76 11.17
CA VAL A 267 21.41 11.99 10.48
C VAL A 267 22.54 12.64 9.68
N GLY A 268 23.79 12.22 9.92
CA GLY A 268 24.98 12.78 9.25
C GLY A 268 25.49 14.09 9.85
N MET A 269 24.86 14.61 10.93
CA MET A 269 25.32 15.83 11.61
C MET A 269 24.86 15.88 13.07
N ALA A 270 25.60 16.64 13.89
CA ALA A 270 25.28 16.81 15.31
C ALA A 270 23.93 17.53 15.53
N PRO A 271 23.18 17.22 16.61
CA PRO A 271 21.89 17.84 16.93
C PRO A 271 21.92 19.37 16.95
N VAL A 272 22.99 19.97 17.52
CA VAL A 272 23.16 21.43 17.56
C VAL A 272 23.32 22.01 16.16
N ARG A 273 24.06 21.35 15.30
CA ARG A 273 24.23 21.78 13.89
C ARG A 273 22.92 21.67 13.13
N PHE A 274 22.17 20.56 13.32
CA PHE A 274 20.85 20.37 12.75
C PHE A 274 19.91 21.51 13.14
N ARG A 275 19.83 21.85 14.43
CA ARG A 275 19.03 22.98 14.93
C ARG A 275 19.37 24.27 14.21
N ARG A 276 20.67 24.63 14.15
CA ARG A 276 21.11 25.90 13.50
C ARG A 276 20.68 25.96 12.04
N GLN A 277 20.76 24.86 11.30
CA GLN A 277 20.31 24.82 9.91
C GLN A 277 18.80 25.01 9.76
N GLN A 278 18.01 24.48 10.70
CA GLN A 278 16.56 24.63 10.67
C GLN A 278 16.08 25.99 11.21
N SER A 279 16.82 26.61 12.09
CA SER A 279 16.48 27.94 12.67
C SER A 279 16.67 29.10 11.67
N THR A 280 17.36 28.89 10.55
CA THR A 280 17.48 29.87 9.46
C THR A 280 16.22 29.93 8.57
N LEU A 281 15.26 29.01 8.72
CA LEU A 281 13.96 29.07 8.08
C LEU A 281 13.01 29.96 8.92
N PRO A 282 12.23 30.87 8.31
CA PRO A 282 11.26 31.68 9.05
C PRO A 282 10.28 30.76 9.78
N ARG A 283 10.18 30.92 11.11
CA ARG A 283 9.24 30.15 11.94
C ARG A 283 7.81 30.54 11.51
N PRO A 284 6.94 29.59 11.24
CA PRO A 284 5.52 29.91 11.10
C PRO A 284 5.04 30.50 12.42
N GLN A 285 4.62 31.76 12.39
CA GLN A 285 3.99 32.40 13.53
C GLN A 285 2.66 31.69 13.78
N GLY A 286 2.57 30.99 14.92
CA GLY A 286 1.34 30.32 15.33
C GLY A 286 0.22 31.34 15.52
N ARG A 287 -0.91 31.11 14.87
CA ARG A 287 -2.22 31.69 15.26
C ARG A 287 -2.85 30.79 16.32
#